data_82215a3b9c1d1f0f5e0ed0686f469e7a
#
_entry.id   82215a3b9c1d1f0f5e0ed0686f469e7a
#
_cell.length_a   1.000
_cell.length_b   1.000
_cell.length_c   1.000
_cell.angle_alpha   90.00
_cell.angle_beta   90.00
_cell.angle_gamma   90.00
#
_symmetry.space_group_name_H-M   'P 1'
#
loop_
_entity.id
_entity.type
_entity.pdbx_description
1 polymer ?
#
loop_
_entity_poly.entity_id
_entity_poly.type
_entity_poly.pdbx_seq_one_letter_code
_entity_poly.pdbx_strand_id
1 'polypeptide(L)'
;MELSQLRYFIAVAKLGNMSKAAETLFVSQPNLSTSISRLEEEVGVPLFERRRGKISLNQNGELLLKSVEQAVSLLDAGVQAVRNQHSGRPEPLSIVCMTDDTTLLEHFLLEHPEVDLIHQRADLPNVTSLLDRCEVDLAMTVLPPPSEEVVYERIYACNFGMLMRREHPLAALPAVAHRELAGVHLAIDGSRVNKETFCAAENSKFGLTPIIDYDVRHLDLLTSLVESNNCVSIVPAVKYKELS
;
A
#
# COMPACT_ATOMS: atom_id res chain seq x y z
N MET A 1 20.85 -17.57 -16.88
CA MET A 1 19.61 -17.02 -16.27
C MET A 1 18.88 -16.23 -17.34
N GLU A 2 17.67 -16.67 -17.69
CA GLU A 2 16.84 -16.07 -18.74
C GLU A 2 15.65 -15.34 -18.14
N LEU A 3 15.18 -14.29 -18.80
CA LEU A 3 14.03 -13.50 -18.34
C LEU A 3 12.76 -14.36 -18.18
N SER A 4 12.57 -15.36 -19.02
CA SER A 4 11.49 -16.33 -18.93
C SER A 4 11.55 -17.14 -17.63
N GLN A 5 12.73 -17.58 -17.21
CA GLN A 5 12.94 -18.30 -15.96
C GLN A 5 12.58 -17.42 -14.74
N LEU A 6 12.95 -16.14 -14.78
CA LEU A 6 12.63 -15.18 -13.71
C LEU A 6 11.11 -14.95 -13.60
N ARG A 7 10.42 -14.79 -14.73
CA ARG A 7 8.95 -14.68 -14.75
C ARG A 7 8.27 -15.95 -14.23
N TYR A 8 8.78 -17.10 -14.56
CA TYR A 8 8.28 -18.39 -14.07
C TYR A 8 8.49 -18.53 -12.56
N PHE A 9 9.65 -18.13 -12.07
CA PHE A 9 9.96 -18.11 -10.65
C PHE A 9 8.98 -17.22 -9.86
N ILE A 10 8.73 -15.99 -10.33
CA ILE A 10 7.75 -15.07 -9.73
C ILE A 10 6.34 -15.68 -9.70
N ALA A 11 5.89 -16.27 -10.81
CA ALA A 11 4.56 -16.87 -10.90
C ALA A 11 4.37 -18.05 -9.94
N VAL A 12 5.38 -18.94 -9.85
CA VAL A 12 5.34 -20.06 -8.91
C VAL A 12 5.37 -19.58 -7.46
N ALA A 13 6.17 -18.56 -7.16
CA ALA A 13 6.26 -17.96 -5.84
C ALA A 13 4.90 -17.37 -5.39
N LYS A 14 4.24 -16.61 -6.26
CA LYS A 14 2.95 -15.97 -5.96
C LYS A 14 1.80 -16.98 -5.83
N LEU A 15 1.77 -17.98 -6.67
CA LEU A 15 0.64 -18.92 -6.72
C LEU A 15 0.77 -20.12 -5.78
N GLY A 16 1.99 -20.42 -5.32
CA GLY A 16 2.24 -21.57 -4.43
C GLY A 16 1.80 -22.92 -5.03
N ASN A 17 1.63 -22.97 -6.36
CA ASN A 17 1.11 -24.14 -7.07
C ASN A 17 1.67 -24.19 -8.49
N MET A 18 2.44 -25.23 -8.77
CA MET A 18 3.13 -25.41 -10.05
C MET A 18 2.15 -25.57 -11.24
N SER A 19 1.05 -26.29 -11.04
CA SER A 19 0.06 -26.50 -12.11
C SER A 19 -0.70 -25.23 -12.45
N LYS A 20 -1.15 -24.49 -11.43
CA LYS A 20 -1.80 -23.18 -11.62
C LYS A 20 -0.86 -22.17 -12.27
N ALA A 21 0.41 -22.15 -11.87
CA ALA A 21 1.40 -21.28 -12.48
C ALA A 21 1.63 -21.61 -13.96
N ALA A 22 1.70 -22.90 -14.30
CA ALA A 22 1.84 -23.35 -15.68
C ALA A 22 0.63 -22.96 -16.54
N GLU A 23 -0.58 -23.13 -16.02
CA GLU A 23 -1.82 -22.67 -16.67
C GLU A 23 -1.82 -21.17 -16.93
N THR A 24 -1.50 -20.35 -15.92
CA THR A 24 -1.43 -18.89 -16.02
C THR A 24 -0.39 -18.42 -17.04
N LEU A 25 0.72 -19.14 -17.15
CA LEU A 25 1.83 -18.83 -18.05
C LEU A 25 1.66 -19.47 -19.45
N PHE A 26 0.59 -20.23 -19.68
CA PHE A 26 0.33 -20.96 -20.93
C PHE A 26 1.48 -21.91 -21.33
N VAL A 27 2.06 -22.60 -20.35
CA VAL A 27 3.13 -23.58 -20.55
C VAL A 27 2.78 -24.93 -19.93
N SER A 28 3.46 -26.01 -20.36
CA SER A 28 3.30 -27.30 -19.69
C SER A 28 3.97 -27.31 -18.32
N GLN A 29 3.36 -27.97 -17.34
CA GLN A 29 3.92 -28.06 -15.98
C GLN A 29 5.31 -28.72 -15.95
N PRO A 30 5.63 -29.75 -16.75
CA PRO A 30 6.98 -30.28 -16.84
C PRO A 30 8.01 -29.26 -17.34
N ASN A 31 7.64 -28.44 -18.33
CA ASN A 31 8.52 -27.38 -18.84
C ASN A 31 8.78 -26.31 -17.75
N LEU A 32 7.72 -25.87 -17.05
CA LEU A 32 7.85 -24.95 -15.92
C LEU A 32 8.77 -25.53 -14.82
N SER A 33 8.57 -26.80 -14.45
CA SER A 33 9.38 -27.46 -13.42
C SER A 33 10.87 -27.56 -13.83
N THR A 34 11.15 -27.91 -15.10
CA THR A 34 12.51 -27.94 -15.63
C THR A 34 13.16 -26.57 -15.61
N SER A 35 12.39 -25.53 -15.96
CA SER A 35 12.87 -24.14 -15.96
C SER A 35 13.25 -23.67 -14.57
N ILE A 36 12.42 -23.97 -13.57
CA ILE A 36 12.71 -23.66 -12.16
C ILE A 36 13.95 -24.43 -11.69
N SER A 37 14.07 -25.72 -11.98
CA SER A 37 15.26 -26.51 -11.59
C SER A 37 16.56 -25.95 -12.20
N ARG A 38 16.52 -25.51 -13.46
CA ARG A 38 17.68 -24.87 -14.10
C ARG A 38 18.04 -23.53 -13.41
N LEU A 39 17.05 -22.76 -13.00
CA LEU A 39 17.30 -21.52 -12.24
C LEU A 39 17.98 -21.85 -10.89
N GLU A 40 17.48 -22.87 -10.17
CA GLU A 40 18.08 -23.31 -8.90
C GLU A 40 19.51 -23.84 -9.08
N GLU A 41 19.76 -24.58 -10.15
CA GLU A 41 21.12 -25.06 -10.53
C GLU A 41 22.06 -23.87 -10.81
N GLU A 42 21.60 -22.87 -11.53
CA GLU A 42 22.40 -21.67 -11.86
C GLU A 42 22.68 -20.80 -10.64
N VAL A 43 21.71 -20.65 -9.74
CA VAL A 43 21.87 -19.93 -8.46
C VAL A 43 22.72 -20.75 -7.48
N GLY A 44 22.77 -22.09 -7.66
CA GLY A 44 23.57 -23.02 -6.85
C GLY A 44 22.90 -23.46 -5.56
N VAL A 45 21.66 -23.02 -5.28
CA VAL A 45 20.91 -23.42 -4.09
C VAL A 45 19.43 -23.58 -4.42
N PRO A 46 18.69 -24.46 -3.70
CA PRO A 46 17.24 -24.52 -3.83
C PRO A 46 16.58 -23.19 -3.43
N LEU A 47 15.53 -22.80 -4.16
CA LEU A 47 14.74 -21.60 -3.91
C LEU A 47 13.36 -21.96 -3.34
N PHE A 48 12.91 -23.19 -3.59
CA PHE A 48 11.63 -23.68 -3.13
C PHE A 48 11.77 -24.87 -2.18
N GLU A 49 10.79 -25.02 -1.32
CA GLU A 49 10.54 -26.23 -0.55
C GLU A 49 9.21 -26.85 -0.95
N ARG A 50 9.18 -28.19 -0.94
CA ARG A 50 7.97 -28.97 -1.27
C ARG A 50 7.50 -29.70 -0.02
N ARG A 51 6.33 -29.30 0.50
CA ARG A 51 5.70 -29.95 1.67
C ARG A 51 4.29 -30.36 1.33
N ARG A 52 3.99 -31.66 1.47
CA ARG A 52 2.63 -32.23 1.31
C ARG A 52 1.91 -31.78 0.01
N GLY A 53 2.64 -31.77 -1.12
CA GLY A 53 2.06 -31.40 -2.41
C GLY A 53 1.91 -29.89 -2.66
N LYS A 54 2.31 -29.05 -1.71
CA LYS A 54 2.43 -27.60 -1.88
C LYS A 54 3.89 -27.21 -2.16
N ILE A 55 4.06 -26.15 -2.92
CA ILE A 55 5.36 -25.53 -3.18
C ILE A 55 5.33 -24.14 -2.57
N SER A 56 6.36 -23.80 -1.79
CA SER A 56 6.55 -22.48 -1.17
C SER A 56 8.00 -22.06 -1.28
N LEU A 57 8.26 -20.77 -1.26
CA LEU A 57 9.64 -20.28 -1.18
C LEU A 57 10.30 -20.75 0.13
N ASN A 58 11.58 -21.01 0.06
CA ASN A 58 12.45 -21.06 1.23
C ASN A 58 13.12 -19.69 1.44
N GLN A 59 13.94 -19.54 2.47
CA GLN A 59 14.63 -18.30 2.79
C GLN A 59 15.48 -17.74 1.62
N ASN A 60 16.13 -18.60 0.84
CA ASN A 60 16.90 -18.18 -0.33
C ASN A 60 15.98 -17.66 -1.44
N GLY A 61 14.83 -18.33 -1.63
CA GLY A 61 13.84 -17.92 -2.60
C GLY A 61 13.19 -16.56 -2.25
N GLU A 62 12.90 -16.33 -0.97
CA GLU A 62 12.38 -15.03 -0.49
C GLU A 62 13.38 -13.90 -0.73
N LEU A 63 14.66 -14.15 -0.43
CA LEU A 63 15.73 -13.18 -0.68
C LEU A 63 15.87 -12.85 -2.17
N LEU A 64 15.85 -13.87 -3.03
CA LEU A 64 15.98 -13.69 -4.48
C LEU A 64 14.74 -13.01 -5.07
N LEU A 65 13.53 -13.32 -4.57
CA LEU A 65 12.27 -12.84 -5.14
C LEU A 65 12.22 -11.32 -5.23
N LYS A 66 12.61 -10.63 -4.16
CA LYS A 66 12.60 -9.15 -4.13
C LYS A 66 13.43 -8.58 -5.29
N SER A 67 14.67 -9.04 -5.46
CA SER A 67 15.56 -8.54 -6.51
C SER A 67 15.07 -8.92 -7.92
N VAL A 68 14.49 -10.13 -8.08
CA VAL A 68 13.96 -10.58 -9.37
C VAL A 68 12.71 -9.79 -9.76
N GLU A 69 11.80 -9.51 -8.83
CA GLU A 69 10.63 -8.68 -9.11
C GLU A 69 11.03 -7.27 -9.54
N GLN A 70 11.97 -6.64 -8.85
CA GLN A 70 12.50 -5.32 -9.21
C GLN A 70 13.14 -5.33 -10.62
N ALA A 71 14.01 -6.31 -10.90
CA ALA A 71 14.69 -6.40 -12.19
C ALA A 71 13.72 -6.61 -13.36
N VAL A 72 12.72 -7.49 -13.19
CA VAL A 72 11.71 -7.75 -14.22
C VAL A 72 10.83 -6.53 -14.44
N SER A 73 10.40 -5.86 -13.37
CA SER A 73 9.58 -4.64 -13.46
C SER A 73 10.33 -3.51 -14.16
N LEU A 74 11.60 -3.29 -13.82
CA LEU A 74 12.43 -2.27 -14.46
C LEU A 74 12.62 -2.54 -15.97
N LEU A 75 12.81 -3.80 -16.36
CA LEU A 75 12.89 -4.17 -17.78
C LEU A 75 11.57 -3.95 -18.51
N ASP A 76 10.45 -4.28 -17.87
CA ASP A 76 9.12 -4.06 -18.46
C ASP A 76 8.81 -2.57 -18.61
N ALA A 77 9.15 -1.74 -17.62
CA ALA A 77 9.04 -0.29 -17.70
C ALA A 77 9.89 0.27 -18.86
N GLY A 78 11.14 -0.16 -18.99
CA GLY A 78 12.00 0.26 -20.10
C GLY A 78 11.44 -0.11 -21.47
N VAL A 79 10.87 -1.30 -21.63
CA VAL A 79 10.20 -1.71 -22.88
C VAL A 79 8.99 -0.85 -23.16
N GLN A 80 8.19 -0.51 -22.15
CA GLN A 80 7.02 0.35 -22.30
C GLN A 80 7.43 1.78 -22.65
N ALA A 81 8.45 2.35 -22.02
CA ALA A 81 8.97 3.68 -22.35
C ALA A 81 9.35 3.79 -23.83
N VAL A 82 10.06 2.79 -24.37
CA VAL A 82 10.40 2.75 -25.81
C VAL A 82 9.14 2.67 -26.69
N ARG A 83 8.15 1.87 -26.32
CA ARG A 83 6.89 1.75 -27.07
C ARG A 83 6.11 3.06 -27.06
N ASN A 84 6.04 3.72 -25.91
CA ASN A 84 5.33 4.99 -25.74
C ASN A 84 6.01 6.11 -26.54
N GLN A 85 7.34 6.18 -26.55
CA GLN A 85 8.09 7.12 -27.38
C GLN A 85 7.77 6.95 -28.87
N HIS A 86 7.60 5.71 -29.36
CA HIS A 86 7.23 5.44 -30.75
C HIS A 86 5.78 5.75 -31.09
N SER A 87 4.88 5.63 -30.11
CA SER A 87 3.45 5.93 -30.30
C SER A 87 3.11 7.42 -30.18
N GLY A 88 4.08 8.25 -29.80
CA GLY A 88 3.87 9.69 -29.54
C GLY A 88 2.96 9.98 -28.35
N ARG A 89 2.66 8.97 -27.52
CA ARG A 89 1.90 9.14 -26.29
C ARG A 89 2.86 9.32 -25.13
N PRO A 90 2.67 10.35 -24.30
CA PRO A 90 3.43 10.46 -23.05
C PRO A 90 3.17 9.21 -22.18
N GLU A 91 4.16 8.81 -21.41
CA GLU A 91 4.00 7.75 -20.45
C GLU A 91 3.04 8.19 -19.35
N PRO A 92 2.02 7.37 -19.00
CA PRO A 92 1.10 7.74 -17.94
C PRO A 92 1.86 7.83 -16.61
N LEU A 93 1.59 8.87 -15.84
CA LEU A 93 2.12 9.04 -14.49
C LEU A 93 1.33 8.12 -13.54
N SER A 94 2.00 7.15 -12.94
CA SER A 94 1.39 6.20 -12.01
C SER A 94 1.60 6.62 -10.57
N ILE A 95 0.52 6.92 -9.85
CA ILE A 95 0.56 7.40 -8.46
C ILE A 95 -0.25 6.48 -7.55
N VAL A 96 0.34 6.12 -6.42
CA VAL A 96 -0.36 5.44 -5.33
C VAL A 96 -0.57 6.38 -4.14
N CYS A 97 -1.78 6.44 -3.61
CA CYS A 97 -2.11 7.29 -2.46
C CYS A 97 -2.56 6.44 -1.27
N MET A 98 -2.09 6.81 -0.08
CA MET A 98 -2.59 6.27 1.19
C MET A 98 -3.87 6.97 1.68
N THR A 99 -4.15 8.15 1.15
CA THR A 99 -5.26 9.00 1.61
C THR A 99 -6.26 9.25 0.51
N ASP A 100 -7.49 9.60 0.89
CA ASP A 100 -8.52 10.07 -0.04
C ASP A 100 -8.38 11.56 -0.38
N ASP A 101 -7.34 12.23 0.12
CA ASP A 101 -7.08 13.62 -0.21
C ASP A 101 -6.46 13.70 -1.61
N THR A 102 -7.29 13.95 -2.59
CA THR A 102 -6.92 14.09 -4.00
C THR A 102 -6.73 15.54 -4.41
N THR A 103 -6.88 16.49 -3.49
CA THR A 103 -6.87 17.93 -3.79
C THR A 103 -5.60 18.36 -4.56
N LEU A 104 -4.44 17.86 -4.15
CA LEU A 104 -3.18 18.15 -4.85
C LEU A 104 -3.18 17.58 -6.28
N LEU A 105 -3.68 16.35 -6.45
CA LEU A 105 -3.75 15.72 -7.79
C LEU A 105 -4.77 16.43 -8.69
N GLU A 106 -5.89 16.89 -8.14
CA GLU A 106 -6.89 17.67 -8.86
C GLU A 106 -6.28 18.99 -9.37
N HIS A 107 -5.58 19.73 -8.53
CA HIS A 107 -4.88 20.95 -8.93
C HIS A 107 -3.81 20.66 -10.00
N PHE A 108 -3.01 19.62 -9.81
CA PHE A 108 -1.99 19.22 -10.78
C PHE A 108 -2.59 18.90 -12.15
N LEU A 109 -3.69 18.14 -12.20
CA LEU A 109 -4.35 17.78 -13.46
C LEU A 109 -5.04 18.97 -14.14
N LEU A 110 -5.48 19.98 -13.38
CA LEU A 110 -6.00 21.23 -13.95
C LEU A 110 -4.90 22.06 -14.62
N GLU A 111 -3.69 22.05 -14.07
CA GLU A 111 -2.54 22.76 -14.63
C GLU A 111 -1.85 21.96 -15.74
N HIS A 112 -1.95 20.64 -15.71
CA HIS A 112 -1.30 19.70 -16.62
C HIS A 112 -2.29 18.72 -17.26
N PRO A 113 -3.26 19.22 -18.07
CA PRO A 113 -4.28 18.38 -18.68
C PRO A 113 -3.74 17.38 -19.73
N GLU A 114 -2.48 17.56 -20.16
CA GLU A 114 -1.79 16.64 -21.07
C GLU A 114 -1.28 15.36 -20.38
N VAL A 115 -1.24 15.33 -19.05
CA VAL A 115 -0.72 14.18 -18.30
C VAL A 115 -1.80 13.10 -18.19
N ASP A 116 -1.49 11.91 -18.68
CA ASP A 116 -2.29 10.72 -18.45
C ASP A 116 -1.95 10.17 -17.06
N LEU A 117 -2.92 10.12 -16.15
CA LEU A 117 -2.72 9.74 -14.75
C LEU A 117 -3.37 8.39 -14.45
N ILE A 118 -2.58 7.46 -13.91
CA ILE A 118 -3.06 6.24 -13.29
C ILE A 118 -2.99 6.42 -11.77
N HIS A 119 -4.15 6.44 -11.13
CA HIS A 119 -4.26 6.58 -9.68
C HIS A 119 -4.76 5.30 -9.05
N GLN A 120 -4.10 4.85 -7.99
CA GLN A 120 -4.54 3.74 -7.16
C GLN A 120 -4.38 4.06 -5.68
N ARG A 121 -5.11 3.32 -4.85
CA ARG A 121 -5.04 3.44 -3.39
C ARG A 121 -4.44 2.19 -2.77
N ALA A 122 -3.55 2.38 -1.78
CA ALA A 122 -2.97 1.28 -1.03
C ALA A 122 -2.61 1.70 0.40
N ASP A 123 -2.46 0.74 1.31
CA ASP A 123 -1.89 0.93 2.64
C ASP A 123 -0.34 0.96 2.59
N LEU A 124 0.31 1.39 3.67
CA LEU A 124 1.75 1.60 3.69
C LEU A 124 2.60 0.38 3.27
N PRO A 125 2.32 -0.85 3.72
CA PRO A 125 3.06 -2.03 3.26
C PRO A 125 2.95 -2.26 1.75
N ASN A 126 1.77 -2.08 1.17
CA ASN A 126 1.55 -2.21 -0.25
C ASN A 126 2.18 -1.07 -1.04
N VAL A 127 2.10 0.18 -0.54
CA VAL A 127 2.80 1.34 -1.14
C VAL A 127 4.29 1.08 -1.25
N THR A 128 4.93 0.64 -0.16
CA THR A 128 6.36 0.32 -0.15
C THR A 128 6.68 -0.76 -1.19
N SER A 129 5.86 -1.81 -1.24
CA SER A 129 6.03 -2.90 -2.21
C SER A 129 5.89 -2.42 -3.66
N LEU A 130 4.94 -1.54 -3.96
CA LEU A 130 4.74 -0.98 -5.30
C LEU A 130 5.92 -0.10 -5.74
N LEU A 131 6.44 0.73 -4.83
CA LEU A 131 7.63 1.54 -5.07
C LEU A 131 8.88 0.67 -5.27
N ASP A 132 9.13 -0.29 -4.39
CA ASP A 132 10.26 -1.21 -4.46
C ASP A 132 10.28 -2.01 -5.78
N ARG A 133 9.11 -2.29 -6.36
CA ARG A 133 8.96 -2.99 -7.65
C ARG A 133 8.90 -2.07 -8.86
N CYS A 134 9.02 -0.76 -8.67
CA CYS A 134 8.84 0.23 -9.74
C CYS A 134 7.50 0.06 -10.50
N GLU A 135 6.44 -0.38 -9.80
CA GLU A 135 5.08 -0.52 -10.36
C GLU A 135 4.33 0.83 -10.34
N VAL A 136 4.85 1.80 -9.59
CA VAL A 136 4.37 3.18 -9.53
C VAL A 136 5.54 4.16 -9.54
N ASP A 137 5.32 5.34 -10.09
CA ASP A 137 6.34 6.39 -10.17
C ASP A 137 6.43 7.20 -8.88
N LEU A 138 5.29 7.47 -8.27
CA LEU A 138 5.17 8.28 -7.07
C LEU A 138 4.22 7.65 -6.05
N ALA A 139 4.45 7.97 -4.79
CA ALA A 139 3.53 7.65 -3.71
C ALA A 139 3.25 8.86 -2.83
N MET A 140 1.97 9.10 -2.54
CA MET A 140 1.54 10.08 -1.53
C MET A 140 1.23 9.36 -0.23
N THR A 141 2.05 9.59 0.78
CA THR A 141 1.98 8.90 2.07
C THR A 141 1.86 9.87 3.24
N VAL A 142 1.24 9.43 4.32
CA VAL A 142 1.17 10.20 5.57
C VAL A 142 2.46 10.06 6.39
N LEU A 143 3.15 8.93 6.21
CA LEU A 143 4.40 8.61 6.89
C LEU A 143 5.45 8.23 5.84
N PRO A 144 6.73 8.51 6.09
CA PRO A 144 7.79 8.04 5.20
C PRO A 144 7.76 6.51 5.13
N PRO A 145 7.89 5.93 3.92
CA PRO A 145 8.01 4.49 3.79
C PRO A 145 9.32 4.01 4.42
N PRO A 146 9.34 2.81 5.01
CA PRO A 146 10.55 2.23 5.59
C PRO A 146 11.47 1.64 4.51
N SER A 147 11.96 2.47 3.60
CA SER A 147 12.86 2.09 2.52
C SER A 147 13.97 3.14 2.37
N GLU A 148 15.21 2.67 2.30
CA GLU A 148 16.38 3.53 2.06
C GLU A 148 16.55 3.87 0.57
N GLU A 149 15.87 3.16 -0.31
CA GLU A 149 15.93 3.35 -1.77
C GLU A 149 14.93 4.40 -2.27
N VAL A 150 14.00 4.84 -1.42
CA VAL A 150 12.94 5.79 -1.77
C VAL A 150 13.29 7.18 -1.25
N VAL A 151 13.29 8.17 -2.13
CA VAL A 151 13.42 9.57 -1.73
C VAL A 151 12.08 10.06 -1.18
N TYR A 152 12.07 10.51 0.06
CA TYR A 152 10.90 11.08 0.71
C TYR A 152 11.01 12.59 0.82
N GLU A 153 10.04 13.30 0.29
CA GLU A 153 9.92 14.75 0.40
C GLU A 153 8.59 15.13 1.08
N ARG A 154 8.67 15.99 2.10
CA ARG A 154 7.48 16.47 2.78
C ARG A 154 6.85 17.63 2.03
N ILE A 155 5.70 17.40 1.42
CA ILE A 155 4.98 18.38 0.61
C ILE A 155 4.23 19.36 1.52
N TYR A 156 3.51 18.86 2.53
CA TYR A 156 2.78 19.69 3.49
C TYR A 156 2.61 18.97 4.84
N ALA A 157 2.18 19.72 5.84
CA ALA A 157 1.78 19.16 7.13
C ALA A 157 0.36 19.62 7.46
N CYS A 158 -0.44 18.70 7.99
CA CYS A 158 -1.76 19.01 8.50
C CYS A 158 -1.89 18.64 9.97
N ASN A 159 -2.71 19.36 10.70
CA ASN A 159 -3.12 18.98 12.03
C ASN A 159 -4.18 17.89 11.97
N PHE A 160 -4.27 17.08 13.02
CA PHE A 160 -5.41 16.21 13.22
C PHE A 160 -6.51 16.97 13.96
N GLY A 161 -7.74 16.71 13.56
CA GLY A 161 -8.94 17.14 14.24
C GLY A 161 -9.73 15.94 14.76
N MET A 162 -10.71 16.22 15.59
CA MET A 162 -11.66 15.22 16.04
C MET A 162 -13.00 15.43 15.36
N LEU A 163 -13.47 14.40 14.69
CA LEU A 163 -14.82 14.34 14.13
C LEU A 163 -15.76 13.75 15.19
N MET A 164 -16.78 14.51 15.58
CA MET A 164 -17.77 14.09 16.56
C MET A 164 -19.09 14.87 16.35
N ARG A 165 -20.15 14.37 16.94
CA ARG A 165 -21.42 15.09 16.96
C ARG A 165 -21.29 16.38 17.76
N ARG A 166 -22.06 17.41 17.39
CA ARG A 166 -22.07 18.71 18.10
C ARG A 166 -22.45 18.58 19.56
N GLU A 167 -23.31 17.62 19.89
CA GLU A 167 -23.79 17.36 21.24
C GLU A 167 -22.81 16.54 22.09
N HIS A 168 -21.70 16.07 21.50
CA HIS A 168 -20.71 15.28 22.23
C HIS A 168 -20.01 16.14 23.30
N PRO A 169 -19.80 15.65 24.53
CA PRO A 169 -19.19 16.46 25.60
C PRO A 169 -17.83 17.08 25.23
N LEU A 170 -17.04 16.40 24.45
CA LEU A 170 -15.73 16.90 24.00
C LEU A 170 -15.85 18.04 22.98
N ALA A 171 -17.00 18.23 22.33
CA ALA A 171 -17.19 19.30 21.35
C ALA A 171 -17.24 20.71 22.02
N ALA A 172 -17.48 20.78 23.32
CA ALA A 172 -17.42 21.99 24.08
C ALA A 172 -16.00 22.47 24.42
N LEU A 173 -15.00 21.62 24.21
CA LEU A 173 -13.62 21.94 24.51
C LEU A 173 -12.93 22.64 23.33
N PRO A 174 -12.09 23.63 23.57
CA PRO A 174 -11.34 24.31 22.51
C PRO A 174 -10.26 23.43 21.90
N ALA A 175 -9.79 22.43 22.65
CA ALA A 175 -8.88 21.37 22.22
C ALA A 175 -9.08 20.16 23.11
N VAL A 176 -8.94 18.98 22.55
CA VAL A 176 -9.06 17.69 23.26
C VAL A 176 -7.66 17.16 23.56
N ALA A 177 -7.31 17.04 24.82
CA ALA A 177 -6.06 16.43 25.23
C ALA A 177 -6.18 14.90 25.21
N HIS A 178 -5.08 14.18 24.99
CA HIS A 178 -5.08 12.70 24.94
C HIS A 178 -5.74 12.04 26.14
N ARG A 179 -5.54 12.57 27.36
CA ARG A 179 -6.16 12.06 28.60
C ARG A 179 -7.71 12.06 28.55
N GLU A 180 -8.29 12.95 27.75
CA GLU A 180 -9.76 13.09 27.62
C GLU A 180 -10.35 12.01 26.69
N LEU A 181 -9.49 11.27 25.99
CA LEU A 181 -9.88 10.10 25.19
C LEU A 181 -10.06 8.83 26.05
N ALA A 182 -9.73 8.87 27.33
CA ALA A 182 -9.93 7.74 28.23
C ALA A 182 -11.42 7.41 28.33
N GLY A 183 -11.78 6.18 27.97
CA GLY A 183 -13.17 5.70 27.95
C GLY A 183 -14.04 6.25 26.81
N VAL A 184 -13.46 6.98 25.87
CA VAL A 184 -14.17 7.45 24.67
C VAL A 184 -14.17 6.34 23.62
N HIS A 185 -15.31 6.12 23.00
CA HIS A 185 -15.51 5.16 21.92
C HIS A 185 -15.06 5.76 20.59
N LEU A 186 -14.13 5.11 19.91
CA LEU A 186 -13.50 5.60 18.68
C LEU A 186 -13.94 4.76 17.47
N ALA A 187 -14.13 5.46 16.36
CA ALA A 187 -14.07 4.89 15.02
C ALA A 187 -12.78 5.34 14.36
N ILE A 188 -12.01 4.43 13.79
CA ILE A 188 -10.75 4.76 13.10
C ILE A 188 -10.81 4.46 11.61
N ASP A 189 -10.04 5.21 10.84
CA ASP A 189 -9.76 4.90 9.43
C ASP A 189 -8.62 3.87 9.36
N GLY A 190 -8.98 2.61 9.32
CA GLY A 190 -8.05 1.47 9.28
C GLY A 190 -7.23 1.37 7.99
N SER A 191 -7.50 2.23 6.99
CA SER A 191 -6.63 2.37 5.82
C SER A 191 -5.35 3.14 6.12
N ARG A 192 -5.34 3.94 7.19
CA ARG A 192 -4.21 4.80 7.58
C ARG A 192 -3.35 4.16 8.66
N VAL A 193 -4.01 3.64 9.68
CA VAL A 193 -3.37 2.99 10.82
C VAL A 193 -4.27 1.85 11.28
N ASN A 194 -3.74 0.65 11.41
CA ASN A 194 -4.52 -0.45 11.96
C ASN A 194 -4.73 -0.28 13.49
N LYS A 195 -5.76 -0.93 14.00
CA LYS A 195 -6.19 -0.85 15.39
C LYS A 195 -5.05 -1.15 16.38
N GLU A 196 -4.28 -2.19 16.12
CA GLU A 196 -3.20 -2.65 16.99
C GLU A 196 -2.10 -1.60 17.08
N THR A 197 -1.67 -1.05 15.95
CA THR A 197 -0.63 -0.02 15.88
C THR A 197 -1.07 1.27 16.55
N PHE A 198 -2.34 1.67 16.34
CA PHE A 198 -2.89 2.85 17.00
C PHE A 198 -2.93 2.69 18.52
N CYS A 199 -3.49 1.58 19.01
CA CYS A 199 -3.54 1.31 20.44
C CYS A 199 -2.15 1.21 21.09
N ALA A 200 -1.19 0.59 20.41
CA ALA A 200 0.18 0.47 20.90
C ALA A 200 0.87 1.86 21.00
N ALA A 201 0.66 2.74 20.01
CA ALA A 201 1.22 4.08 20.01
C ALA A 201 0.62 4.95 21.14
N GLU A 202 -0.69 4.92 21.32
CA GLU A 202 -1.38 5.66 22.38
C GLU A 202 -0.98 5.16 23.77
N ASN A 203 -0.89 3.85 23.96
CA ASN A 203 -0.45 3.26 25.23
C ASN A 203 1.01 3.63 25.53
N SER A 204 1.91 3.51 24.57
CA SER A 204 3.34 3.79 24.74
C SER A 204 3.60 5.27 25.07
N LYS A 205 2.90 6.20 24.42
CA LYS A 205 3.13 7.64 24.59
C LYS A 205 2.38 8.25 25.77
N PHE A 206 1.16 7.80 26.02
CA PHE A 206 0.23 8.46 26.93
C PHE A 206 -0.34 7.56 28.02
N GLY A 207 0.04 6.27 28.03
CA GLY A 207 -0.49 5.29 28.97
C GLY A 207 -1.99 5.03 28.80
N LEU A 208 -2.55 5.29 27.62
CA LEU A 208 -3.96 5.15 27.31
C LEU A 208 -4.22 3.91 26.48
N THR A 209 -5.33 3.24 26.76
CA THR A 209 -5.86 2.18 25.90
C THR A 209 -7.18 2.65 25.33
N PRO A 210 -7.21 3.14 24.09
CA PRO A 210 -8.43 3.61 23.45
C PRO A 210 -9.43 2.46 23.25
N ILE A 211 -10.72 2.78 23.35
CA ILE A 211 -11.80 1.86 23.01
C ILE A 211 -12.13 2.05 21.54
N ILE A 212 -11.74 1.11 20.68
CA ILE A 212 -12.01 1.17 19.26
C ILE A 212 -13.17 0.23 18.94
N ASP A 213 -14.32 0.82 18.64
CA ASP A 213 -15.53 0.09 18.26
C ASP A 213 -15.53 -0.28 16.78
N TYR A 214 -15.02 0.63 15.93
CA TYR A 214 -15.07 0.49 14.50
C TYR A 214 -13.70 0.77 13.87
N ASP A 215 -13.29 -0.16 13.02
CA ASP A 215 -12.13 -0.04 12.13
C ASP A 215 -12.66 -0.11 10.70
N VAL A 216 -12.78 1.04 10.05
CA VAL A 216 -13.39 1.18 8.72
C VAL A 216 -12.42 1.74 7.71
N ARG A 217 -12.64 1.44 6.44
CA ARG A 217 -11.74 1.87 5.35
C ARG A 217 -12.39 2.85 4.37
N HIS A 218 -13.60 3.31 4.69
CA HIS A 218 -14.37 4.24 3.88
C HIS A 218 -14.80 5.43 4.71
N LEU A 219 -14.44 6.63 4.23
CA LEU A 219 -14.70 7.88 4.95
C LEU A 219 -16.19 8.15 5.16
N ASP A 220 -17.03 7.87 4.14
CA ASP A 220 -18.47 8.08 4.25
C ASP A 220 -19.10 7.19 5.34
N LEU A 221 -18.61 5.93 5.43
CA LEU A 221 -19.04 5.04 6.50
C LEU A 221 -18.56 5.54 7.87
N LEU A 222 -17.32 6.02 7.96
CA LEU A 222 -16.78 6.60 9.18
C LEU A 222 -17.63 7.77 9.66
N THR A 223 -17.98 8.70 8.76
CA THR A 223 -18.81 9.85 9.05
C THR A 223 -20.21 9.42 9.52
N SER A 224 -20.85 8.49 8.81
CA SER A 224 -22.17 7.95 9.19
C SER A 224 -22.16 7.28 10.56
N LEU A 225 -21.07 6.57 10.91
CA LEU A 225 -20.92 5.94 12.22
C LEU A 225 -20.79 6.99 13.33
N VAL A 226 -20.01 8.03 13.11
CA VAL A 226 -19.88 9.14 14.05
C VAL A 226 -21.23 9.84 14.27
N GLU A 227 -21.98 10.07 13.21
CA GLU A 227 -23.31 10.69 13.28
C GLU A 227 -24.35 9.83 14.01
N SER A 228 -24.31 8.51 13.83
CA SER A 228 -25.36 7.62 14.34
C SER A 228 -25.04 6.93 15.65
N ASN A 229 -23.77 6.67 15.97
CA ASN A 229 -23.38 5.78 17.08
C ASN A 229 -22.70 6.45 18.27
N ASN A 230 -22.71 7.79 18.33
CA ASN A 230 -22.10 8.55 19.44
C ASN A 230 -20.64 8.16 19.73
N CYS A 231 -19.90 7.78 18.69
CA CYS A 231 -18.45 7.61 18.72
C CYS A 231 -17.76 8.85 18.14
N VAL A 232 -16.46 8.95 18.33
CA VAL A 232 -15.63 10.01 17.74
C VAL A 232 -14.58 9.43 16.83
N SER A 233 -14.03 10.23 15.91
CA SER A 233 -12.94 9.81 15.05
C SER A 233 -11.83 10.85 15.02
N ILE A 234 -10.59 10.41 14.82
CA ILE A 234 -9.44 11.28 14.62
C ILE A 234 -9.16 11.34 13.12
N VAL A 235 -9.25 12.54 12.57
CA VAL A 235 -9.16 12.77 11.12
C VAL A 235 -8.21 13.93 10.80
N PRO A 236 -7.56 13.94 9.62
CA PRO A 236 -6.79 15.10 9.18
C PRO A 236 -7.69 16.34 9.04
N ALA A 237 -7.29 17.45 9.62
CA ALA A 237 -8.11 18.68 9.64
C ALA A 237 -8.33 19.32 8.27
N VAL A 238 -7.51 18.98 7.26
CA VAL A 238 -7.57 19.57 5.92
C VAL A 238 -8.91 19.29 5.22
N LYS A 239 -9.48 18.12 5.42
CA LYS A 239 -10.68 17.65 4.71
C LYS A 239 -12.00 18.14 5.31
N TYR A 240 -11.98 18.73 6.50
CA TYR A 240 -13.19 19.06 7.27
C TYR A 240 -13.39 20.56 7.54
N LYS A 241 -12.57 21.42 6.93
CA LYS A 241 -12.78 22.88 6.99
C LYS A 241 -14.10 23.32 6.34
N GLU A 242 -14.68 22.49 5.48
CA GLU A 242 -15.93 22.78 4.79
C GLU A 242 -17.18 22.25 5.52
N LEU A 243 -16.98 21.46 6.59
CA LEU A 243 -18.08 20.88 7.39
C LEU A 243 -18.35 21.62 8.70
N SER A 244 -17.68 22.74 8.95
CA SER A 244 -17.82 23.54 10.18
C SER A 244 -18.71 24.78 9.99
#